data_b9e91790d3ba749478ff1435ea2fe3fa
#
_entry.id   b9e91790d3ba749478ff1435ea2fe3fa
#
_cell.length_a   1.000
_cell.length_b   1.000
_cell.length_c   1.000
_cell.angle_alpha   90.00
_cell.angle_beta   90.00
_cell.angle_gamma   90.00
#
_symmetry.space_group_name_H-M   'P 1'
#
loop_
_entity.id
_entity.type
_entity.pdbx_description
1 polymer ?
#
loop_
_entity_poly.entity_id
_entity_poly.type
_entity_poly.pdbx_seq_one_letter_code
_entity_poly.pdbx_strand_id
1 'polypeptide(L)'
;MKKLSIQEEAIMQKVWKLKKCTVTEILKELPEPKPPYTTVASVMRNLKRKRYISQEKQGIAYSYLPAIEEEEYKHRFMRGFVHDYFKDSFKEMVCFFAKEEELSFRDLEDIIREIEKGKE
;
A
#
# COMPACT_ATOMS: atom_id res chain seq x y z
N MET A 1 -5.33 10.90 6.24
CA MET A 1 -5.76 10.51 4.88
C MET A 1 -6.96 9.58 4.95
N LYS A 2 -7.81 9.65 3.96
CA LYS A 2 -8.96 8.75 3.87
C LYS A 2 -8.50 7.34 3.57
N LYS A 3 -9.18 6.35 4.15
CA LYS A 3 -8.86 4.95 3.91
C LYS A 3 -9.18 4.54 2.47
N LEU A 4 -8.41 3.60 1.96
CA LEU A 4 -8.66 3.00 0.66
C LEU A 4 -9.54 1.77 0.82
N SER A 5 -10.45 1.56 -0.13
CA SER A 5 -11.15 0.29 -0.25
C SER A 5 -10.19 -0.79 -0.74
N ILE A 6 -10.61 -2.05 -0.67
CA ILE A 6 -9.79 -3.17 -1.16
C ILE A 6 -9.46 -2.98 -2.64
N GLN A 7 -10.45 -2.57 -3.43
CA GLN A 7 -10.24 -2.33 -4.87
C GLN A 7 -9.30 -1.16 -5.12
N GLU A 8 -9.47 -0.07 -4.39
CA GLU A 8 -8.60 1.10 -4.50
C GLU A 8 -7.15 0.75 -4.14
N GLU A 9 -6.96 -0.02 -3.07
CA GLU A 9 -5.62 -0.42 -2.64
C GLU A 9 -4.95 -1.32 -3.68
N ALA A 10 -5.70 -2.27 -4.25
CA ALA A 10 -5.16 -3.16 -5.29
C ALA A 10 -4.66 -2.36 -6.49
N ILE A 11 -5.43 -1.36 -6.91
CA ILE A 11 -5.06 -0.49 -8.03
C ILE A 11 -3.90 0.43 -7.64
N MET A 12 -3.91 0.98 -6.43
CA MET A 12 -2.82 1.82 -5.94
C MET A 12 -1.48 1.08 -5.93
N GLN A 13 -1.47 -0.21 -5.59
CA GLN A 13 -0.27 -1.03 -5.65
C GLN A 13 0.32 -1.07 -7.05
N LYS A 14 -0.53 -1.09 -8.09
CA LYS A 14 -0.05 -1.04 -9.47
C LYS A 14 0.53 0.33 -9.83
N VAL A 15 -0.05 1.39 -9.30
CA VAL A 15 0.49 2.74 -9.49
C VAL A 15 1.89 2.84 -8.90
N TRP A 16 2.10 2.33 -7.69
CA TRP A 16 3.45 2.31 -7.10
C TRP A 16 4.43 1.48 -7.91
N LYS A 17 3.98 0.32 -8.39
CA LYS A 17 4.84 -0.56 -9.20
C LYS A 17 5.29 0.10 -10.49
N LEU A 18 4.36 0.74 -11.20
CA LEU A 18 4.63 1.36 -12.50
C LEU A 18 5.25 2.75 -12.39
N LYS A 19 5.08 3.41 -11.24
CA LYS A 19 5.56 4.77 -10.92
C LYS A 19 4.87 5.87 -11.73
N LYS A 20 4.79 5.75 -13.03
CA LYS A 20 4.04 6.63 -13.92
C LYS A 20 3.27 5.74 -14.88
N CYS A 21 1.97 5.95 -14.97
CA CYS A 21 1.11 5.01 -15.70
C CYS A 21 -0.16 5.64 -16.23
N THR A 22 -0.73 4.97 -17.21
CA THR A 22 -2.05 5.27 -17.77
C THR A 22 -3.05 4.25 -17.21
N VAL A 23 -4.35 4.52 -17.39
CA VAL A 23 -5.40 3.56 -17.02
C VAL A 23 -5.22 2.24 -17.77
N THR A 24 -4.88 2.31 -19.05
CA THR A 24 -4.65 1.11 -19.89
C THR A 24 -3.52 0.26 -19.34
N GLU A 25 -2.43 0.90 -18.91
CA GLU A 25 -1.29 0.18 -18.36
C GLU A 25 -1.64 -0.52 -17.05
N ILE A 26 -2.43 0.14 -16.20
CA ILE A 26 -2.91 -0.46 -14.94
C ILE A 26 -3.80 -1.67 -15.26
N LEU A 27 -4.70 -1.51 -16.24
CA LEU A 27 -5.62 -2.58 -16.63
C LEU A 27 -4.85 -3.83 -17.07
N LYS A 28 -3.74 -3.67 -17.78
CA LYS A 28 -2.89 -4.79 -18.19
C LYS A 28 -2.27 -5.53 -17.00
N GLU A 29 -2.03 -4.84 -15.89
CA GLU A 29 -1.43 -5.43 -14.70
C GLU A 29 -2.44 -6.16 -13.82
N LEU A 30 -3.74 -5.96 -14.04
CA LEU A 30 -4.76 -6.57 -13.20
C LEU A 30 -5.04 -8.01 -13.63
N PRO A 31 -5.39 -8.90 -12.66
CA PRO A 31 -5.67 -10.30 -12.97
C PRO A 31 -7.00 -10.47 -13.71
N GLU A 32 -7.11 -11.60 -14.39
CA GLU A 32 -8.38 -11.99 -15.02
C GLU A 32 -9.38 -12.50 -13.95
N PRO A 33 -10.69 -12.27 -14.10
CA PRO A 33 -11.29 -11.46 -15.15
C PRO A 33 -11.02 -9.96 -14.93
N LYS A 34 -10.59 -9.27 -15.97
CA LYS A 34 -10.25 -7.86 -15.88
C LYS A 34 -11.51 -7.01 -15.68
N PRO A 35 -11.47 -6.00 -14.80
CA PRO A 35 -12.58 -5.06 -14.69
C PRO A 35 -12.68 -4.19 -15.96
N PRO A 36 -13.86 -3.61 -16.22
CA PRO A 36 -14.00 -2.66 -17.32
C PRO A 36 -13.07 -1.45 -17.16
N TYR A 37 -12.65 -0.89 -18.28
CA TYR A 37 -11.85 0.34 -18.30
C TYR A 37 -12.49 1.45 -17.47
N THR A 38 -13.81 1.64 -17.60
CA THR A 38 -14.55 2.67 -16.87
C THR A 38 -14.46 2.49 -15.36
N THR A 39 -14.43 1.25 -14.87
CA THR A 39 -14.28 0.96 -13.45
C THR A 39 -12.91 1.42 -12.96
N VAL A 40 -11.85 1.05 -13.68
CA VAL A 40 -10.48 1.46 -13.32
C VAL A 40 -10.34 2.98 -13.38
N ALA A 41 -10.86 3.61 -14.42
CA ALA A 41 -10.84 5.06 -14.55
C ALA A 41 -11.56 5.76 -13.39
N SER A 42 -12.69 5.19 -12.93
CA SER A 42 -13.43 5.70 -11.80
C SER A 42 -12.63 5.60 -10.49
N VAL A 43 -11.97 4.47 -10.28
CA VAL A 43 -11.10 4.28 -9.12
C VAL A 43 -9.95 5.28 -9.13
N MET A 44 -9.35 5.53 -10.30
CA MET A 44 -8.28 6.50 -10.43
C MET A 44 -8.76 7.92 -10.07
N ARG A 45 -9.97 8.28 -10.47
CA ARG A 45 -10.56 9.58 -10.07
C ARG A 45 -10.73 9.67 -8.55
N ASN A 46 -11.16 8.58 -7.92
CA ASN A 46 -11.31 8.52 -6.47
C ASN A 46 -9.95 8.65 -5.76
N LEU A 47 -8.94 7.96 -6.26
CA LEU A 47 -7.59 8.05 -5.70
C LEU A 47 -7.04 9.47 -5.82
N LYS A 48 -7.28 10.13 -6.94
CA LYS A 48 -6.89 11.53 -7.13
C LYS A 48 -7.59 12.44 -6.14
N ARG A 49 -8.91 12.26 -5.96
CA ARG A 49 -9.71 13.05 -5.02
C ARG A 49 -9.21 12.86 -3.58
N LYS A 50 -8.82 11.64 -3.22
CA LYS A 50 -8.27 11.30 -1.91
C LYS A 50 -6.80 11.73 -1.75
N ARG A 51 -6.20 12.28 -2.81
CA ARG A 51 -4.81 12.78 -2.84
C ARG A 51 -3.74 11.69 -2.74
N TYR A 52 -4.07 10.49 -3.20
CA TYR A 52 -3.09 9.39 -3.31
C TYR A 52 -2.28 9.45 -4.59
N ILE A 53 -2.86 10.02 -5.64
CA ILE A 53 -2.20 10.17 -6.94
C ILE A 53 -2.35 11.59 -7.45
N SER A 54 -1.42 11.97 -8.33
CA SER A 54 -1.51 13.18 -9.13
C SER A 54 -1.68 12.80 -10.59
N GLN A 55 -2.13 13.75 -11.39
CA GLN A 55 -2.40 13.56 -12.81
C GLN A 55 -1.57 14.53 -13.62
N GLU A 56 -0.91 14.03 -14.67
CA GLU A 56 -0.20 14.84 -15.64
C GLU A 56 -0.85 14.67 -16.99
N LYS A 57 -0.94 15.76 -17.74
CA LYS A 57 -1.45 15.76 -19.10
C LYS A 57 -0.30 15.96 -20.08
N GLN A 58 -0.18 15.04 -21.05
CA GLN A 58 0.79 15.17 -22.13
C GLN A 58 -0.01 15.10 -23.44
N GLY A 59 -0.18 16.27 -24.09
CA GLY A 59 -1.07 16.34 -25.24
C GLY A 59 -2.51 16.07 -24.81
N ILE A 60 -3.14 15.06 -25.39
CA ILE A 60 -4.51 14.64 -25.03
C ILE A 60 -4.53 13.47 -24.05
N ALA A 61 -3.36 12.88 -23.77
CA ALA A 61 -3.26 11.73 -22.89
C ALA A 61 -3.00 12.16 -21.44
N TYR A 62 -3.51 11.34 -20.50
CA TYR A 62 -3.29 11.54 -19.07
C TYR A 62 -2.43 10.42 -18.51
N SER A 63 -1.46 10.81 -17.67
CA SER A 63 -0.65 9.89 -16.88
C SER A 63 -0.88 10.16 -15.41
N TYR A 64 -0.67 9.15 -14.58
CA TYR A 64 -0.86 9.22 -13.15
C TYR A 64 0.43 8.84 -12.43
N LEU A 65 0.70 9.52 -11.32
CA LEU A 65 1.89 9.29 -10.48
C LEU A 65 1.45 9.19 -9.03
N PRO A 66 2.19 8.41 -8.21
CA PRO A 66 1.91 8.43 -6.77
C PRO A 66 2.14 9.81 -6.18
N ALA A 67 1.20 10.32 -5.41
CA ALA A 67 1.33 11.54 -4.63
C ALA A 67 1.80 11.24 -3.21
N ILE A 68 1.72 9.98 -2.80
CA ILE A 68 2.23 9.47 -1.54
C ILE A 68 3.10 8.26 -1.84
N GLU A 69 4.29 8.19 -1.23
CA GLU A 69 5.17 7.05 -1.41
C GLU A 69 4.62 5.81 -0.71
N GLU A 70 4.92 4.63 -1.27
CA GLU A 70 4.45 3.35 -0.72
C GLU A 70 4.88 3.17 0.73
N GLU A 71 6.13 3.52 1.07
CA GLU A 71 6.63 3.40 2.44
C GLU A 71 5.85 4.29 3.41
N GLU A 72 5.52 5.51 3.01
CA GLU A 72 4.73 6.42 3.85
C GLU A 72 3.32 5.87 4.07
N TYR A 73 2.69 5.33 3.02
CA TYR A 73 1.37 4.71 3.13
C TYR A 73 1.43 3.51 4.09
N LYS A 74 2.45 2.67 3.95
CA LYS A 74 2.64 1.49 4.80
C LYS A 74 2.74 1.90 6.27
N HIS A 75 3.53 2.94 6.57
CA HIS A 75 3.66 3.44 7.94
C HIS A 75 2.32 3.90 8.50
N ARG A 76 1.57 4.67 7.73
CA ARG A 76 0.25 5.17 8.18
C ARG A 76 -0.74 4.05 8.38
N PHE A 77 -0.78 3.11 7.44
CA PHE A 77 -1.68 1.95 7.52
C PHE A 77 -1.39 1.13 8.78
N MET A 78 -0.11 0.81 9.02
CA MET A 78 0.26 -0.03 10.16
C MET A 78 0.01 0.68 11.48
N ARG A 79 0.23 1.98 11.57
CA ARG A 79 -0.10 2.74 12.78
C ARG A 79 -1.59 2.70 13.09
N GLY A 80 -2.43 2.88 12.06
CA GLY A 80 -3.88 2.79 12.22
C GLY A 80 -4.31 1.40 12.65
N PHE A 81 -3.71 0.37 12.06
CA PHE A 81 -3.97 -1.03 12.42
C PHE A 81 -3.63 -1.30 13.89
N VAL A 82 -2.47 -0.85 14.34
CA VAL A 82 -2.05 -1.04 15.73
C VAL A 82 -2.95 -0.29 16.69
N HIS A 83 -3.35 0.92 16.32
CA HIS A 83 -4.31 1.71 17.10
C HIS A 83 -5.64 0.97 17.27
N ASP A 84 -6.19 0.48 16.15
CA ASP A 84 -7.52 -0.13 16.14
C ASP A 84 -7.58 -1.50 16.82
N TYR A 85 -6.54 -2.32 16.65
CA TYR A 85 -6.57 -3.71 17.09
C TYR A 85 -5.69 -4.01 18.29
N PHE A 86 -4.70 -3.17 18.60
CA PHE A 86 -3.73 -3.42 19.66
C PHE A 86 -3.59 -2.25 20.64
N LYS A 87 -4.53 -1.32 20.64
CA LYS A 87 -4.56 -0.16 21.56
C LYS A 87 -3.21 0.59 21.58
N ASP A 88 -2.67 0.84 20.40
CA ASP A 88 -1.39 1.53 20.20
C ASP A 88 -0.16 0.77 20.72
N SER A 89 -0.29 -0.52 21.03
CA SER A 89 0.84 -1.31 21.51
C SER A 89 1.47 -2.12 20.37
N PHE A 90 2.57 -1.62 19.82
CA PHE A 90 3.36 -2.36 18.82
C PHE A 90 3.95 -3.63 19.41
N LYS A 91 4.28 -3.60 20.70
CA LYS A 91 4.78 -4.78 21.40
C LYS A 91 3.72 -5.90 21.42
N GLU A 92 2.48 -5.57 21.72
CA GLU A 92 1.39 -6.55 21.70
C GLU A 92 1.17 -7.11 20.29
N MET A 93 1.25 -6.26 19.26
CA MET A 93 1.13 -6.69 17.89
C MET A 93 2.23 -7.70 17.54
N VAL A 94 3.47 -7.40 17.87
CA VAL A 94 4.60 -8.29 17.61
C VAL A 94 4.43 -9.61 18.35
N CYS A 95 4.02 -9.57 19.62
CA CYS A 95 3.78 -10.77 20.41
C CYS A 95 2.66 -11.64 19.81
N PHE A 96 1.59 -11.00 19.36
CA PHE A 96 0.48 -11.70 18.70
C PHE A 96 0.97 -12.48 17.49
N PHE A 97 1.68 -11.82 16.57
CA PHE A 97 2.17 -12.47 15.37
C PHE A 97 3.24 -13.50 15.65
N ALA A 98 4.11 -13.25 16.64
CA ALA A 98 5.12 -14.22 17.02
C ALA A 98 4.49 -15.53 17.51
N LYS A 99 3.40 -15.45 18.27
CA LYS A 99 2.67 -16.63 18.73
C LYS A 99 1.93 -17.33 17.59
N GLU A 100 1.26 -16.56 16.73
CA GLU A 100 0.50 -17.12 15.60
C GLU A 100 1.43 -17.87 14.63
N GLU A 101 2.60 -17.33 14.35
CA GLU A 101 3.56 -17.92 13.42
C GLU A 101 4.51 -18.91 14.12
N GLU A 102 4.31 -19.16 15.40
CA GLU A 102 5.13 -20.08 16.18
C GLU A 102 6.63 -19.81 16.05
N LEU A 103 7.00 -18.52 16.17
CA LEU A 103 8.40 -18.13 16.05
C LEU A 103 9.24 -18.68 17.20
N SER A 104 10.39 -19.26 16.86
CA SER A 104 11.33 -19.78 17.84
C SER A 104 12.14 -18.63 18.46
N PHE A 105 12.81 -18.92 19.56
CA PHE A 105 13.76 -17.98 20.18
C PHE A 105 14.80 -17.52 19.16
N ARG A 106 15.28 -18.46 18.33
CA ARG A 106 16.27 -18.14 17.31
C ARG A 106 15.74 -17.18 16.26
N ASP A 107 14.47 -17.38 15.82
CA ASP A 107 13.83 -16.46 14.89
C ASP A 107 13.76 -15.07 15.48
N LEU A 108 13.37 -14.95 16.76
CA LEU A 108 13.27 -13.66 17.44
C LEU A 108 14.65 -13.00 17.60
N GLU A 109 15.69 -13.77 17.88
CA GLU A 109 17.04 -13.24 17.91
C GLU A 109 17.48 -12.69 16.57
N ASP A 110 17.15 -13.39 15.49
CA ASP A 110 17.47 -12.95 14.13
C ASP A 110 16.76 -11.64 13.81
N ILE A 111 15.49 -11.51 14.20
CA ILE A 111 14.71 -10.27 14.02
C ILE A 111 15.38 -9.13 14.78
N ILE A 112 15.75 -9.34 16.02
CA ILE A 112 16.42 -8.32 16.85
C ILE A 112 17.72 -7.87 16.20
N ARG A 113 18.51 -8.80 15.68
CA ARG A 113 19.77 -8.47 14.99
C ARG A 113 19.54 -7.61 13.76
N GLU A 114 18.52 -7.93 12.97
CA GLU A 114 18.18 -7.13 11.78
C GLU A 114 17.76 -5.70 12.15
N ILE A 115 16.99 -5.56 13.23
CA ILE A 115 16.57 -4.24 13.73
C ILE A 115 17.78 -3.43 14.20
N GLU A 116 18.70 -4.05 14.96
CA GLU A 116 19.91 -3.38 15.46
C GLU A 116 20.82 -2.95 14.33
N LYS A 117 20.94 -3.77 13.27
CA LYS A 117 21.67 -3.42 12.07
C LYS A 117 21.12 -2.17 11.39
N GLY A 118 19.82 -2.07 11.32
CA GLY A 118 19.15 -0.93 10.68
C GLY A 118 19.32 0.38 11.44
N LYS A 119 19.74 0.32 12.69
CA LYS A 119 19.94 1.52 13.53
C LYS A 119 21.37 2.08 13.44
N GLU A 120 22.31 1.35 12.84
CA GLU A 120 23.70 1.77 12.73
C GLU A 120 23.97 2.78 11.61
#